data_c93b28f206a5ad2289af72256a84cc4f
#
_entry.id   c93b28f206a5ad2289af72256a84cc4f
#
_cell.length_a   1.000
_cell.length_b   1.000
_cell.length_c   1.000
_cell.angle_alpha   90.00
_cell.angle_beta   90.00
_cell.angle_gamma   90.00
#
_symmetry.space_group_name_H-M   'P 1'
#
loop_
_entity.id
_entity.type
_entity.pdbx_description
1 polymer ?
#
loop_
_entity_poly.entity_id
_entity_poly.type
_entity_poly.pdbx_seq_one_letter_code
_entity_poly.pdbx_strand_id
1 'polypeptide(L)'
;MDAISVAITDKSGNWVVEPSYDEIWAPHKSGYRVVIKDGIYGVLDSDGNIAFPVEYHYINIVADGIVLTKDGKQWQVDFEGNIVHPFMYDATYYLNYPIGYDEEGEIKYAFADYVQYQVGGRYGILNRLTGEPITPAIFSAINMLSENVFEVQEYDKYEYYLIDPNGNEISRK
;
A
#
# COMPACT_ATOMS: atom_id res chain seq x y z
N MET A 1 -8.71 33.16 14.63
CA MET A 1 -9.71 32.30 13.98
C MET A 1 -9.64 30.99 14.72
N ASP A 2 -10.75 30.62 15.36
CA ASP A 2 -10.82 29.35 16.05
C ASP A 2 -10.71 28.23 14.99
N ALA A 3 -9.85 27.27 15.21
CA ALA A 3 -9.69 26.11 14.33
C ALA A 3 -11.03 25.35 14.29
N ILE A 4 -11.53 25.05 13.09
CA ILE A 4 -12.75 24.26 12.93
C ILE A 4 -12.34 22.81 13.17
N SER A 5 -12.83 22.22 14.29
CA SER A 5 -12.62 20.80 14.57
C SER A 5 -13.83 19.97 14.13
N VAL A 6 -13.56 18.79 13.55
CA VAL A 6 -14.57 17.85 13.08
C VAL A 6 -14.83 16.77 14.13
N ALA A 7 -16.08 16.31 14.19
CA ALA A 7 -16.58 15.33 15.15
C ALA A 7 -17.48 14.29 14.47
N ILE A 8 -17.72 13.17 15.13
CA ILE A 8 -18.71 12.17 14.73
C ILE A 8 -19.73 12.00 15.85
N THR A 9 -21.01 12.02 15.52
CA THR A 9 -22.11 11.68 16.43
C THR A 9 -22.86 10.45 15.99
N ASP A 10 -23.45 9.73 16.93
CA ASP A 10 -24.43 8.70 16.67
C ASP A 10 -25.79 9.31 16.25
N LYS A 11 -26.77 8.46 15.93
CA LYS A 11 -28.12 8.89 15.54
C LYS A 11 -28.89 9.58 16.69
N SER A 12 -28.43 9.42 17.92
CA SER A 12 -29.01 10.02 19.13
C SER A 12 -28.33 11.34 19.49
N GLY A 13 -27.28 11.76 18.75
CA GLY A 13 -26.55 12.99 18.95
C GLY A 13 -25.41 12.89 19.98
N ASN A 14 -25.08 11.70 20.47
CA ASN A 14 -23.95 11.51 21.36
C ASN A 14 -22.64 11.48 20.54
N TRP A 15 -21.57 11.97 21.13
CA TRP A 15 -20.27 11.91 20.50
C TRP A 15 -19.78 10.45 20.39
N VAL A 16 -19.48 10.03 19.18
CA VAL A 16 -18.65 8.84 18.89
C VAL A 16 -17.19 9.28 18.82
N VAL A 17 -16.93 10.45 18.23
CA VAL A 17 -15.63 11.10 18.21
C VAL A 17 -15.83 12.57 18.55
N GLU A 18 -15.23 13.03 19.65
CA GLU A 18 -15.28 14.44 20.06
C GLU A 18 -14.58 15.36 19.05
N PRO A 19 -14.93 16.67 18.99
CA PRO A 19 -14.31 17.63 18.10
C PRO A 19 -12.82 17.82 18.44
N SER A 20 -11.93 17.09 17.78
CA SER A 20 -10.49 17.09 18.08
C SER A 20 -9.58 16.96 16.85
N TYR A 21 -10.16 16.75 15.66
CA TYR A 21 -9.44 16.57 14.41
C TYR A 21 -9.80 17.68 13.42
N ASP A 22 -8.86 18.03 12.54
CA ASP A 22 -9.11 18.99 11.45
C ASP A 22 -9.96 18.36 10.35
N GLU A 23 -9.72 17.05 10.10
CA GLU A 23 -10.47 16.27 9.13
C GLU A 23 -10.72 14.85 9.64
N ILE A 24 -11.88 14.29 9.26
CA ILE A 24 -12.22 12.87 9.42
C ILE A 24 -12.77 12.40 8.06
N TRP A 25 -12.12 11.45 7.44
CA TRP A 25 -12.57 10.93 6.15
C TRP A 25 -13.77 9.99 6.29
N ALA A 26 -14.47 9.78 5.18
CA ALA A 26 -15.52 8.77 5.11
C ALA A 26 -14.97 7.39 5.48
N PRO A 27 -15.78 6.51 6.11
CA PRO A 27 -15.30 5.19 6.50
C PRO A 27 -14.96 4.37 5.26
N HIS A 28 -13.85 3.67 5.31
CA HIS A 28 -13.56 2.59 4.38
C HIS A 28 -14.53 1.42 4.63
N LYS A 29 -14.70 0.52 3.66
CA LYS A 29 -15.54 -0.69 3.80
C LYS A 29 -15.16 -1.59 4.97
N SER A 30 -13.92 -1.51 5.46
CA SER A 30 -13.44 -2.18 6.68
C SER A 30 -13.92 -1.53 7.98
N GLY A 31 -14.55 -0.34 7.91
CA GLY A 31 -14.97 0.44 9.07
C GLY A 31 -13.95 1.47 9.54
N TYR A 32 -12.67 1.33 9.19
CA TYR A 32 -11.62 2.27 9.55
C TYR A 32 -11.79 3.63 8.87
N ARG A 33 -11.33 4.68 9.54
CA ARG A 33 -11.36 6.08 9.07
C ARG A 33 -10.01 6.72 9.26
N VAL A 34 -9.55 7.44 8.27
CA VAL A 34 -8.40 8.33 8.41
C VAL A 34 -8.82 9.61 9.12
N VAL A 35 -8.04 10.06 10.06
CA VAL A 35 -8.17 11.36 10.73
C VAL A 35 -6.90 12.19 10.52
N ILE A 36 -7.06 13.51 10.47
CA ILE A 36 -5.95 14.44 10.28
C ILE A 36 -6.03 15.49 11.39
N LYS A 37 -4.88 15.76 12.00
CA LYS A 37 -4.71 16.84 12.97
C LYS A 37 -3.35 17.48 12.74
N ASP A 38 -3.33 18.81 12.61
CA ASP A 38 -2.12 19.60 12.34
C ASP A 38 -1.31 19.07 11.13
N GLY A 39 -2.01 18.55 10.10
CA GLY A 39 -1.40 17.97 8.89
C GLY A 39 -0.81 16.57 9.08
N ILE A 40 -0.99 15.93 10.25
CA ILE A 40 -0.51 14.60 10.59
C ILE A 40 -1.68 13.63 10.65
N TYR A 41 -1.46 12.40 10.19
CA TYR A 41 -2.48 11.39 9.96
C TYR A 41 -2.52 10.35 11.08
N GLY A 42 -3.74 9.88 11.39
CA GLY A 42 -4.02 8.75 12.26
C GLY A 42 -5.19 7.92 11.73
N VAL A 43 -5.55 6.84 12.40
CA VAL A 43 -6.69 6.00 12.04
C VAL A 43 -7.56 5.72 13.25
N LEU A 44 -8.86 5.84 13.06
CA LEU A 44 -9.87 5.36 14.00
C LEU A 44 -10.48 4.06 13.49
N ASP A 45 -10.89 3.20 14.41
CA ASP A 45 -11.71 2.03 14.14
C ASP A 45 -13.20 2.40 13.91
N SER A 46 -14.05 1.40 13.70
CA SER A 46 -15.49 1.59 13.49
C SER A 46 -16.20 2.22 14.70
N ASP A 47 -15.67 2.04 15.90
CA ASP A 47 -16.25 2.51 17.16
C ASP A 47 -15.74 3.90 17.54
N GLY A 48 -14.79 4.45 16.77
CA GLY A 48 -14.19 5.76 17.00
C GLY A 48 -12.98 5.73 17.92
N ASN A 49 -12.46 4.56 18.27
CA ASN A 49 -11.22 4.45 19.05
C ASN A 49 -10.00 4.62 18.15
N ILE A 50 -8.89 5.05 18.74
CA ILE A 50 -7.62 5.19 18.04
C ILE A 50 -7.07 3.79 17.71
N ALA A 51 -7.08 3.41 16.44
CA ALA A 51 -6.44 2.21 15.93
C ALA A 51 -4.95 2.46 15.65
N PHE A 52 -4.62 3.61 15.02
CA PHE A 52 -3.26 4.08 14.84
C PHE A 52 -3.15 5.53 15.28
N PRO A 53 -2.15 5.89 16.10
CA PRO A 53 -2.01 7.25 16.63
C PRO A 53 -1.79 8.29 15.52
N VAL A 54 -2.08 9.56 15.82
CA VAL A 54 -1.84 10.68 14.89
C VAL A 54 -0.35 11.01 14.92
N GLU A 55 0.44 10.31 14.10
CA GLU A 55 1.89 10.46 14.05
C GLU A 55 2.51 10.16 12.67
N TYR A 56 1.67 9.88 11.66
CA TYR A 56 2.12 9.50 10.32
C TYR A 56 2.04 10.69 9.37
N HIS A 57 2.99 10.78 8.44
CA HIS A 57 3.00 11.81 7.40
C HIS A 57 1.95 11.55 6.32
N TYR A 58 1.58 10.28 6.12
CA TYR A 58 0.51 9.90 5.21
C TYR A 58 -0.03 8.51 5.57
N ILE A 59 -1.33 8.30 5.34
CA ILE A 59 -2.01 7.01 5.53
C ILE A 59 -2.91 6.76 4.32
N ASN A 60 -2.92 5.51 3.85
CA ASN A 60 -3.85 5.04 2.83
C ASN A 60 -4.45 3.71 3.27
N ILE A 61 -5.80 3.63 3.33
CA ILE A 61 -6.51 2.39 3.61
C ILE A 61 -6.77 1.71 2.26
N VAL A 62 -6.20 0.52 2.09
CA VAL A 62 -6.27 -0.28 0.86
C VAL A 62 -7.20 -1.48 1.05
N ALA A 63 -7.37 -2.30 0.02
CA ALA A 63 -8.34 -3.39 0.03
C ALA A 63 -8.10 -4.43 1.15
N ASP A 64 -6.85 -4.63 1.54
CA ASP A 64 -6.38 -5.68 2.45
C ASP A 64 -5.55 -5.16 3.63
N GLY A 65 -5.61 -3.86 3.92
CA GLY A 65 -4.90 -3.31 5.07
C GLY A 65 -4.74 -1.79 5.04
N ILE A 66 -3.76 -1.34 5.78
CA ILE A 66 -3.47 0.09 5.99
C ILE A 66 -1.98 0.33 5.69
N VAL A 67 -1.71 1.19 4.73
CA VAL A 67 -0.35 1.66 4.41
C VAL A 67 -0.07 2.92 5.23
N LEU A 68 0.97 2.87 6.02
CA LEU A 68 1.44 3.93 6.91
C LEU A 68 2.76 4.49 6.36
N THR A 69 2.91 5.82 6.33
CA THR A 69 4.15 6.48 5.90
C THR A 69 4.67 7.37 7.02
N LYS A 70 5.90 7.14 7.44
CA LYS A 70 6.60 7.92 8.46
C LYS A 70 8.09 7.99 8.11
N ASP A 71 8.70 9.16 8.28
CA ASP A 71 10.14 9.39 8.03
C ASP A 71 10.63 8.91 6.65
N GLY A 72 9.79 9.08 5.62
CA GLY A 72 10.08 8.68 4.25
C GLY A 72 10.05 7.18 3.99
N LYS A 73 9.57 6.38 4.94
CA LYS A 73 9.41 4.94 4.82
C LYS A 73 7.95 4.54 4.83
N GLN A 74 7.63 3.46 4.13
CA GLN A 74 6.30 2.86 4.11
C GLN A 74 6.27 1.55 4.90
N TRP A 75 5.13 1.35 5.52
CA TRP A 75 4.81 0.18 6.32
C TRP A 75 3.36 -0.21 6.03
N GLN A 76 3.08 -1.49 5.83
CA GLN A 76 1.73 -2.00 5.70
C GLN A 76 1.40 -2.95 6.85
N VAL A 77 0.20 -2.77 7.40
CA VAL A 77 -0.43 -3.70 8.33
C VAL A 77 -1.73 -4.21 7.73
N ASP A 78 -2.13 -5.43 8.08
CA ASP A 78 -3.47 -5.92 7.80
C ASP A 78 -4.51 -5.27 8.74
N PHE A 79 -5.78 -5.61 8.58
CA PHE A 79 -6.85 -5.06 9.43
C PHE A 79 -6.86 -5.65 10.85
N GLU A 80 -6.15 -6.71 11.10
CA GLU A 80 -5.91 -7.32 12.41
C GLU A 80 -4.71 -6.70 13.14
N GLY A 81 -3.95 -5.82 12.47
CA GLY A 81 -2.79 -5.12 13.01
C GLY A 81 -1.47 -5.89 12.85
N ASN A 82 -1.45 -7.00 12.12
CA ASN A 82 -0.21 -7.70 11.82
C ASN A 82 0.59 -6.95 10.76
N ILE A 83 1.91 -6.95 10.90
CA ILE A 83 2.81 -6.33 9.92
C ILE A 83 2.86 -7.20 8.68
N VAL A 84 2.39 -6.64 7.54
CA VAL A 84 2.53 -7.27 6.23
C VAL A 84 3.86 -6.85 5.60
N HIS A 85 4.16 -5.54 5.63
CA HIS A 85 5.43 -5.00 5.14
C HIS A 85 6.07 -4.15 6.22
N PRO A 86 7.31 -4.48 6.67
CA PRO A 86 7.99 -3.73 7.71
C PRO A 86 8.42 -2.33 7.22
N PHE A 87 8.66 -1.44 8.16
CA PHE A 87 9.04 -0.03 7.94
C PHE A 87 10.48 0.12 7.42
N MET A 88 10.80 -0.50 6.28
CA MET A 88 12.15 -0.53 5.72
C MET A 88 12.23 -0.10 4.25
N TYR A 89 11.08 0.03 3.57
CA TYR A 89 11.04 0.37 2.16
C TYR A 89 10.80 1.87 1.97
N ASP A 90 11.37 2.46 0.91
CA ASP A 90 11.12 3.85 0.54
C ASP A 90 9.71 4.01 -0.04
N ALA A 91 9.24 2.99 -0.75
CA ALA A 91 7.88 2.90 -1.28
C ALA A 91 7.53 1.45 -1.62
N THR A 92 6.23 1.17 -1.72
CA THR A 92 5.69 -0.08 -2.25
C THR A 92 4.62 0.20 -3.31
N TYR A 93 4.58 -0.61 -4.37
CA TYR A 93 3.63 -0.45 -5.48
C TYR A 93 3.01 -1.80 -5.82
N TYR A 94 1.70 -1.85 -5.93
CA TYR A 94 1.02 -3.06 -6.40
C TYR A 94 1.43 -3.40 -7.81
N LEU A 95 1.70 -4.68 -8.05
CA LEU A 95 1.89 -5.21 -9.39
C LEU A 95 0.56 -5.73 -9.94
N ASN A 96 0.40 -5.60 -11.24
CA ASN A 96 -0.71 -6.15 -11.98
C ASN A 96 -0.22 -6.80 -13.27
N TYR A 97 -1.02 -7.69 -13.82
CA TYR A 97 -0.73 -8.38 -15.08
C TYR A 97 -1.97 -8.45 -15.97
N PRO A 98 -1.80 -8.48 -17.31
CA PRO A 98 -2.90 -8.53 -18.23
C PRO A 98 -3.59 -9.89 -18.18
N ILE A 99 -4.93 -9.91 -18.18
CA ILE A 99 -5.77 -11.12 -18.15
C ILE A 99 -6.65 -11.26 -19.39
N GLY A 100 -6.50 -10.40 -20.38
CA GLY A 100 -7.28 -10.39 -21.62
C GLY A 100 -7.81 -9.01 -21.97
N TYR A 101 -8.87 -8.98 -22.74
CA TYR A 101 -9.53 -7.75 -23.22
C TYR A 101 -10.98 -7.72 -22.74
N ASP A 102 -11.53 -6.53 -22.56
CA ASP A 102 -12.96 -6.35 -22.37
C ASP A 102 -13.73 -6.30 -23.71
N GLU A 103 -15.03 -5.98 -23.63
CA GLU A 103 -15.90 -5.91 -24.82
C GLU A 103 -15.58 -4.70 -25.72
N GLU A 104 -14.93 -3.67 -25.19
CA GLU A 104 -14.49 -2.49 -25.92
C GLU A 104 -13.07 -2.68 -26.51
N GLY A 105 -12.39 -3.77 -26.20
CA GLY A 105 -11.04 -4.09 -26.67
C GLY A 105 -9.91 -3.53 -25.81
N GLU A 106 -10.24 -3.02 -24.60
CA GLU A 106 -9.26 -2.52 -23.63
C GLU A 106 -8.67 -3.67 -22.81
N ILE A 107 -7.39 -3.55 -22.44
CA ILE A 107 -6.70 -4.59 -21.66
C ILE A 107 -7.24 -4.62 -20.23
N LYS A 108 -7.70 -5.79 -19.81
CA LYS A 108 -8.03 -6.08 -18.40
C LYS A 108 -6.79 -6.49 -17.64
N TYR A 109 -6.70 -6.02 -16.39
CA TYR A 109 -5.62 -6.36 -15.48
C TYR A 109 -6.16 -7.03 -14.21
N ALA A 110 -5.42 -8.01 -13.69
CA ALA A 110 -5.59 -8.53 -12.33
C ALA A 110 -4.47 -8.03 -11.43
N PHE A 111 -4.78 -7.79 -10.16
CA PHE A 111 -3.76 -7.52 -9.16
C PHE A 111 -3.04 -8.82 -8.79
N ALA A 112 -1.73 -8.74 -8.65
CA ALA A 112 -0.89 -9.85 -8.26
C ALA A 112 -0.80 -10.00 -6.74
N ASP A 113 -0.40 -11.19 -6.29
CA ASP A 113 0.02 -11.43 -4.90
C ASP A 113 1.45 -10.95 -4.63
N TYR A 114 1.94 -10.03 -5.47
CA TYR A 114 3.28 -9.46 -5.40
C TYR A 114 3.21 -7.95 -5.42
N VAL A 115 4.15 -7.32 -4.74
CA VAL A 115 4.38 -5.88 -4.82
C VAL A 115 5.83 -5.60 -5.19
N GLN A 116 6.02 -4.53 -5.93
CA GLN A 116 7.32 -3.93 -6.14
C GLN A 116 7.63 -3.06 -4.92
N TYR A 117 8.77 -3.28 -4.27
CA TYR A 117 9.28 -2.40 -3.22
C TYR A 117 10.49 -1.60 -3.70
N GLN A 118 10.73 -0.45 -3.10
CA GLN A 118 11.82 0.44 -3.45
C GLN A 118 12.76 0.64 -2.25
N VAL A 119 14.06 0.58 -2.51
CA VAL A 119 15.13 0.95 -1.57
C VAL A 119 16.23 1.66 -2.35
N GLY A 120 16.57 2.89 -1.95
CA GLY A 120 17.66 3.65 -2.57
C GLY A 120 17.49 3.86 -4.08
N GLY A 121 16.26 4.05 -4.55
CA GLY A 121 15.97 4.26 -5.98
C GLY A 121 15.98 3.00 -6.84
N ARG A 122 16.16 1.81 -6.24
CA ARG A 122 16.11 0.51 -6.92
C ARG A 122 14.90 -0.26 -6.46
N TYR A 123 14.43 -1.18 -7.31
CA TYR A 123 13.24 -1.98 -7.06
C TYR A 123 13.59 -3.44 -6.79
N GLY A 124 12.78 -4.06 -5.95
CA GLY A 124 12.74 -5.50 -5.72
C GLY A 124 11.30 -5.99 -5.71
N ILE A 125 11.11 -7.28 -5.65
CA ILE A 125 9.80 -7.94 -5.61
C ILE A 125 9.67 -8.61 -4.25
N LEU A 126 8.51 -8.48 -3.61
CA LEU A 126 8.16 -9.23 -2.41
C LEU A 126 6.78 -9.87 -2.57
N ASN A 127 6.58 -10.95 -1.86
CA ASN A 127 5.28 -11.59 -1.74
C ASN A 127 4.39 -10.74 -0.81
N ARG A 128 3.25 -10.28 -1.32
CA ARG A 128 2.33 -9.41 -0.57
C ARG A 128 1.69 -10.12 0.62
N LEU A 129 1.45 -11.44 0.52
CA LEU A 129 0.77 -12.22 1.54
C LEU A 129 1.68 -12.59 2.71
N THR A 130 2.97 -12.81 2.43
CA THR A 130 3.95 -13.20 3.45
C THR A 130 4.84 -12.05 3.92
N GLY A 131 4.92 -10.97 3.12
CA GLY A 131 5.84 -9.85 3.36
C GLY A 131 7.31 -10.19 3.05
N GLU A 132 7.60 -11.39 2.54
CA GLU A 132 8.97 -11.84 2.30
C GLU A 132 9.50 -11.36 0.94
N PRO A 133 10.71 -10.79 0.88
CA PRO A 133 11.35 -10.45 -0.37
C PRO A 133 11.66 -11.70 -1.21
N ILE A 134 11.24 -11.67 -2.48
CA ILE A 134 11.58 -12.67 -3.49
C ILE A 134 12.92 -12.32 -4.14
N THR A 135 13.15 -11.03 -4.39
CA THR A 135 14.38 -10.53 -4.98
C THR A 135 14.93 -9.37 -4.16
N PRO A 136 16.25 -9.15 -4.14
CA PRO A 136 16.81 -7.90 -3.62
C PRO A 136 16.39 -6.69 -4.48
N ALA A 137 16.53 -5.48 -3.93
CA ALA A 137 16.29 -4.23 -4.67
C ALA A 137 17.48 -3.91 -5.59
N ILE A 138 17.49 -4.51 -6.76
CA ILE A 138 18.56 -4.36 -7.77
C ILE A 138 18.04 -3.91 -9.13
N PHE A 139 16.72 -3.84 -9.32
CA PHE A 139 16.13 -3.54 -10.62
C PHE A 139 15.88 -2.04 -10.81
N SER A 140 15.98 -1.59 -12.06
CA SER A 140 15.52 -0.28 -12.54
C SER A 140 14.09 -0.33 -13.06
N ALA A 141 13.63 -1.52 -13.50
CA ALA A 141 12.27 -1.74 -13.98
C ALA A 141 11.79 -3.16 -13.65
N ILE A 142 10.50 -3.26 -13.34
CA ILE A 142 9.79 -4.52 -13.12
C ILE A 142 8.43 -4.41 -13.80
N ASN A 143 8.13 -5.33 -14.71
CA ASN A 143 6.83 -5.51 -15.34
C ASN A 143 6.35 -6.92 -15.08
N MET A 144 5.05 -7.10 -14.86
CA MET A 144 4.47 -8.42 -14.72
C MET A 144 3.74 -8.80 -16.01
N LEU A 145 4.22 -9.83 -16.69
CA LEU A 145 3.69 -10.27 -17.98
C LEU A 145 2.52 -11.24 -17.84
N SER A 146 2.51 -12.02 -16.75
CA SER A 146 1.44 -12.94 -16.35
C SER A 146 1.53 -13.20 -14.86
N GLU A 147 0.60 -13.95 -14.29
CA GLU A 147 0.56 -14.33 -12.87
C GLU A 147 1.90 -14.87 -12.33
N ASN A 148 2.70 -15.52 -13.18
CA ASN A 148 3.93 -16.22 -12.76
C ASN A 148 5.19 -15.79 -13.53
N VAL A 149 5.17 -14.66 -14.23
CA VAL A 149 6.30 -14.20 -15.03
C VAL A 149 6.52 -12.71 -14.87
N PHE A 150 7.70 -12.35 -14.40
CA PHE A 150 8.17 -10.97 -14.33
C PHE A 150 9.20 -10.72 -15.44
N GLU A 151 9.09 -9.59 -16.11
CA GLU A 151 10.13 -9.04 -16.96
C GLU A 151 10.85 -7.97 -16.13
N VAL A 152 12.16 -8.13 -15.96
CA VAL A 152 12.97 -7.28 -15.09
C VAL A 152 14.19 -6.73 -15.84
N GLN A 153 14.62 -5.54 -15.44
CA GLN A 153 15.86 -4.93 -15.87
C GLN A 153 16.68 -4.57 -14.64
N GLU A 154 17.89 -5.09 -14.51
CA GLU A 154 18.78 -4.68 -13.43
C GLU A 154 19.23 -3.22 -13.59
N TYR A 155 19.50 -2.58 -12.47
CA TYR A 155 20.09 -1.24 -12.46
C TYR A 155 21.47 -1.27 -13.15
N ASP A 156 21.75 -0.26 -13.96
CA ASP A 156 22.96 -0.16 -14.79
C ASP A 156 23.11 -1.19 -15.93
N LYS A 157 22.07 -1.98 -16.23
CA LYS A 157 22.02 -2.87 -17.40
C LYS A 157 20.92 -2.46 -18.37
N TYR A 158 21.13 -2.72 -19.66
CA TYR A 158 20.17 -2.38 -20.71
C TYR A 158 19.27 -3.57 -21.12
N GLU A 159 19.64 -4.78 -20.70
CA GLU A 159 18.96 -6.00 -21.08
C GLU A 159 17.82 -6.33 -20.11
N TYR A 160 16.68 -6.70 -20.67
CA TYR A 160 15.57 -7.28 -19.93
C TYR A 160 15.70 -8.81 -19.93
N TYR A 161 15.30 -9.43 -18.85
CA TYR A 161 15.17 -10.88 -18.76
C TYR A 161 13.94 -11.26 -17.93
N LEU A 162 13.56 -12.54 -18.02
CA LEU A 162 12.38 -13.06 -17.36
C LEU A 162 12.78 -13.85 -16.11
N ILE A 163 12.03 -13.65 -15.04
CA ILE A 163 12.15 -14.42 -13.79
C ILE A 163 10.81 -15.01 -13.37
N ASP A 164 10.87 -16.12 -12.64
CA ASP A 164 9.72 -16.76 -12.01
C ASP A 164 9.40 -16.15 -10.63
N PRO A 165 8.29 -16.55 -9.96
CA PRO A 165 7.93 -16.10 -8.62
C PRO A 165 8.90 -16.51 -7.50
N ASN A 166 9.90 -17.32 -7.77
CA ASN A 166 10.97 -17.63 -6.82
C ASN A 166 12.25 -16.81 -7.07
N GLY A 167 12.19 -15.89 -8.07
CA GLY A 167 13.33 -15.07 -8.46
C GLY A 167 14.33 -15.77 -9.38
N ASN A 168 14.02 -16.96 -9.88
CA ASN A 168 14.90 -17.68 -10.80
C ASN A 168 14.76 -17.16 -12.24
N GLU A 169 15.88 -17.02 -12.94
CA GLU A 169 15.88 -16.62 -14.35
C GLU A 169 15.25 -17.71 -15.23
N ILE A 170 14.25 -17.31 -16.03
CA ILE A 170 13.56 -18.18 -17.01
C ILE A 170 14.23 -18.06 -18.38
N SER A 171 14.50 -16.84 -18.85
CA SER A 171 15.15 -16.55 -20.13
C SER A 171 15.72 -15.14 -20.19
N ARG A 172 16.72 -14.92 -21.03
CA ARG A 172 17.22 -13.59 -21.45
C ARG A 172 16.80 -13.30 -22.89
N LYS A 173 16.48 -12.04 -23.14
CA LYS A 173 16.21 -11.53 -24.50
C LYS A 173 17.47 -10.93 -25.09
#